data_463d5aac02e92ed212a9a9c90c8cf426
#
_entry.id   463d5aac02e92ed212a9a9c90c8cf426
#
_cell.length_a   1.000
_cell.length_b   1.000
_cell.length_c   1.000
_cell.angle_alpha   90.00
_cell.angle_beta   90.00
_cell.angle_gamma   90.00
#
_symmetry.space_group_name_H-M   'P 1'
#
loop_
_entity.id
_entity.type
_entity.pdbx_description
1 polymer ?
#
loop_
_entity_poly.entity_id
_entity_poly.type
_entity_poly.pdbx_seq_one_letter_code
_entity_poly.pdbx_strand_id
1 'polypeptide(L)'
;MHPHITPRLPQQITFVSAQQLLDEYPGLSARERETRAARRYGAVFVRGIGAPLSDGKPHDGRAPDYDDWIGDDGRGGRGLNGDIIVFDSVLDRGVELSSMGIRVSPESLRRQLAACGCEERASLPFHRALLEGKLPPSIGGGIGQSRLCMFLLQKAHIGEVQASIWPPEQVAGCLRAGIELL
;
A
#
# COMPACT_ATOMS: atom_id res chain seq x y z
N MET A 1 -12.20 7.52 25.26
CA MET A 1 -12.80 6.46 24.42
C MET A 1 -14.07 7.02 23.81
N HIS A 2 -14.31 6.82 22.53
CA HIS A 2 -15.49 7.34 21.81
C HIS A 2 -16.51 6.21 21.66
N PRO A 3 -17.48 6.06 22.58
CA PRO A 3 -18.39 4.90 22.62
C PRO A 3 -19.33 4.84 21.39
N HIS A 4 -19.48 5.96 20.66
CA HIS A 4 -20.27 6.05 19.43
C HIS A 4 -19.51 5.58 18.19
N ILE A 5 -18.19 5.33 18.27
CA ILE A 5 -17.41 4.82 17.16
C ILE A 5 -17.49 3.30 17.19
N THR A 6 -18.16 2.74 16.20
CA THR A 6 -18.16 1.28 15.99
C THR A 6 -16.92 0.91 15.22
N PRO A 7 -16.08 -0.01 15.74
CA PRO A 7 -14.96 -0.56 14.97
C PRO A 7 -15.47 -1.17 13.65
N ARG A 8 -14.91 -0.74 12.53
CA ARG A 8 -15.31 -1.20 11.18
C ARG A 8 -14.32 -2.18 10.57
N LEU A 9 -13.25 -2.51 11.32
CA LEU A 9 -12.30 -3.53 10.90
C LEU A 9 -12.87 -4.92 11.17
N PRO A 10 -12.89 -5.81 10.18
CA PRO A 10 -13.25 -7.21 10.41
C PRO A 10 -12.21 -7.86 11.33
N GLN A 11 -12.62 -8.89 12.06
CA GLN A 11 -11.71 -9.64 12.95
C GLN A 11 -10.63 -10.41 12.16
N GLN A 12 -10.91 -10.71 10.89
CA GLN A 12 -10.00 -11.41 9.99
C GLN A 12 -9.80 -10.60 8.72
N ILE A 13 -8.57 -10.56 8.23
CA ILE A 13 -8.23 -9.94 6.96
C ILE A 13 -8.24 -11.00 5.85
N THR A 14 -8.81 -10.66 4.70
CA THR A 14 -8.78 -11.53 3.51
C THR A 14 -7.52 -11.26 2.70
N PHE A 15 -6.74 -12.31 2.43
CA PHE A 15 -5.55 -12.22 1.58
C PHE A 15 -5.95 -12.41 0.11
N VAL A 16 -5.57 -11.46 -0.73
CA VAL A 16 -5.75 -11.50 -2.19
C VAL A 16 -4.43 -11.15 -2.87
N SER A 17 -4.13 -11.75 -4.03
CA SER A 17 -2.98 -11.30 -4.81
C SER A 17 -3.38 -10.19 -5.80
N ALA A 18 -2.41 -9.35 -6.18
CA ALA A 18 -2.60 -8.37 -7.25
C ALA A 18 -3.07 -9.03 -8.55
N GLN A 19 -2.55 -10.24 -8.86
CA GLN A 19 -2.98 -11.02 -10.02
C GLN A 19 -4.45 -11.47 -9.91
N GLN A 20 -4.87 -11.99 -8.75
CA GLN A 20 -6.28 -12.36 -8.55
C GLN A 20 -7.22 -11.18 -8.75
N LEU A 21 -6.82 -9.98 -8.30
CA LEU A 21 -7.60 -8.76 -8.52
C LEU A 21 -7.67 -8.35 -10.00
N LEU A 22 -6.58 -8.55 -10.75
CA LEU A 22 -6.59 -8.32 -12.20
C LEU A 22 -7.52 -9.32 -12.91
N ASP A 23 -7.43 -10.60 -12.55
CA ASP A 23 -8.24 -11.66 -13.18
C ASP A 23 -9.73 -11.47 -12.90
N GLU A 24 -10.09 -11.05 -11.67
CA GLU A 24 -11.47 -10.81 -11.27
C GLU A 24 -12.05 -9.51 -11.86
N TYR A 25 -11.20 -8.49 -12.06
CA TYR A 25 -11.63 -7.17 -12.54
C TYR A 25 -10.69 -6.61 -13.62
N PRO A 26 -10.57 -7.26 -14.79
CA PRO A 26 -9.55 -6.94 -15.79
C PRO A 26 -9.67 -5.54 -16.40
N GLY A 27 -10.87 -4.95 -16.42
CA GLY A 27 -11.12 -3.63 -16.98
C GLY A 27 -10.95 -2.45 -16.01
N LEU A 28 -10.66 -2.75 -14.74
CA LEU A 28 -10.57 -1.71 -13.70
C LEU A 28 -9.11 -1.31 -13.43
N SER A 29 -8.92 -0.06 -12.98
CA SER A 29 -7.64 0.39 -12.43
C SER A 29 -7.31 -0.32 -11.11
N ALA A 30 -6.04 -0.32 -10.70
CA ALA A 30 -5.61 -0.91 -9.43
C ALA A 30 -6.45 -0.43 -8.24
N ARG A 31 -6.63 0.88 -8.14
CA ARG A 31 -7.44 1.50 -7.05
C ARG A 31 -8.91 1.06 -7.08
N GLU A 32 -9.51 0.90 -8.26
CA GLU A 32 -10.87 0.41 -8.38
C GLU A 32 -10.97 -1.08 -7.99
N ARG A 33 -10.00 -1.89 -8.39
CA ARG A 33 -9.87 -3.30 -7.97
C ARG A 33 -9.78 -3.44 -6.46
N GLU A 34 -8.91 -2.66 -5.83
CA GLU A 34 -8.78 -2.57 -4.37
C GLU A 34 -10.08 -2.17 -3.70
N THR A 35 -10.74 -1.13 -4.23
CA THR A 35 -12.04 -0.66 -3.71
C THR A 35 -13.11 -1.74 -3.78
N ARG A 36 -13.17 -2.49 -4.89
CA ARG A 36 -14.11 -3.63 -5.05
C ARG A 36 -13.83 -4.73 -4.02
N ALA A 37 -12.57 -5.11 -3.87
CA ALA A 37 -12.18 -6.13 -2.90
C ALA A 37 -12.44 -5.68 -1.45
N ALA A 38 -12.04 -4.47 -1.10
CA ALA A 38 -12.26 -3.91 0.23
C ALA A 38 -13.77 -3.76 0.54
N ARG A 39 -14.58 -3.36 -0.43
CA ARG A 39 -16.05 -3.30 -0.27
C ARG A 39 -16.64 -4.68 0.00
N ARG A 40 -16.14 -5.71 -0.68
CA ARG A 40 -16.64 -7.10 -0.54
C ARG A 40 -16.26 -7.72 0.79
N TYR A 41 -15.02 -7.50 1.25
CA TYR A 41 -14.45 -8.21 2.39
C TYR A 41 -14.29 -7.33 3.66
N GLY A 42 -14.54 -6.02 3.57
CA GLY A 42 -14.31 -5.06 4.65
C GLY A 42 -12.85 -4.62 4.75
N ALA A 43 -11.93 -5.58 4.74
CA ALA A 43 -10.48 -5.36 4.70
C ALA A 43 -9.78 -6.46 3.91
N VAL A 44 -8.77 -6.10 3.13
CA VAL A 44 -7.96 -7.04 2.35
C VAL A 44 -6.48 -6.74 2.55
N PHE A 45 -5.66 -7.79 2.52
CA PHE A 45 -4.22 -7.70 2.32
C PHE A 45 -3.93 -8.02 0.86
N VAL A 46 -3.61 -7.00 0.08
CA VAL A 46 -3.23 -7.15 -1.33
C VAL A 46 -1.75 -7.45 -1.40
N ARG A 47 -1.37 -8.66 -1.85
CA ARG A 47 0.02 -9.11 -1.92
C ARG A 47 0.55 -9.12 -3.35
N GLY A 48 1.89 -9.06 -3.49
CA GLY A 48 2.56 -9.17 -4.78
C GLY A 48 2.43 -7.91 -5.62
N ILE A 49 2.70 -6.76 -5.01
CA ILE A 49 2.64 -5.45 -5.66
C ILE A 49 4.04 -5.08 -6.16
N GLY A 50 4.18 -4.70 -7.43
CA GLY A 50 5.42 -4.23 -8.04
C GLY A 50 5.88 -5.05 -9.25
N ALA A 51 5.74 -6.38 -9.23
CA ALA A 51 6.04 -7.21 -10.38
C ALA A 51 4.98 -7.06 -11.48
N PRO A 52 5.37 -7.20 -12.77
CA PRO A 52 4.40 -7.25 -13.86
C PRO A 52 3.41 -8.39 -13.70
N LEU A 53 2.13 -8.09 -13.88
CA LEU A 53 1.03 -9.05 -13.91
C LEU A 53 0.88 -9.67 -15.31
N SER A 54 -0.13 -10.50 -15.52
CA SER A 54 -0.38 -11.18 -16.80
C SER A 54 -0.66 -10.23 -17.98
N ASP A 55 -1.06 -8.98 -17.71
CA ASP A 55 -1.24 -7.91 -18.69
C ASP A 55 0.06 -7.14 -18.99
N GLY A 56 1.19 -7.53 -18.38
CA GLY A 56 2.49 -6.90 -18.52
C GLY A 56 2.68 -5.63 -17.68
N LYS A 57 1.72 -5.23 -16.89
CA LYS A 57 1.78 -4.03 -16.04
C LYS A 57 1.83 -4.41 -14.56
N PRO A 58 2.54 -3.67 -13.70
CA PRO A 58 2.44 -3.86 -12.26
C PRO A 58 1.07 -3.38 -11.75
N HIS A 59 0.63 -3.93 -10.62
CA HIS A 59 -0.56 -3.44 -9.92
C HIS A 59 -0.38 -1.98 -9.51
N ASP A 60 0.76 -1.69 -8.91
CA ASP A 60 1.22 -0.34 -8.57
C ASP A 60 2.75 -0.29 -8.62
N GLY A 61 3.33 0.92 -8.72
CA GLY A 61 4.78 1.12 -8.74
C GLY A 61 5.41 0.84 -7.38
N ARG A 62 6.58 0.17 -7.39
CA ARG A 62 7.40 -0.05 -6.19
C ARG A 62 8.86 0.25 -6.49
N ALA A 63 9.56 0.83 -5.50
CA ALA A 63 11.00 1.03 -5.57
C ALA A 63 11.72 -0.33 -5.65
N PRO A 64 12.79 -0.45 -6.46
CA PRO A 64 13.50 -1.72 -6.63
C PRO A 64 14.40 -2.08 -5.44
N ASP A 65 14.59 -1.17 -4.51
CA ASP A 65 15.59 -1.22 -3.46
C ASP A 65 14.99 -1.16 -2.04
N TYR A 66 13.73 -1.52 -1.91
CA TYR A 66 13.02 -1.51 -0.63
C TYR A 66 12.41 -2.88 -0.31
N ASP A 67 11.19 -3.17 -0.76
CA ASP A 67 10.55 -4.46 -0.56
C ASP A 67 10.88 -5.46 -1.68
N ASP A 68 10.94 -6.74 -1.33
CA ASP A 68 11.09 -7.82 -2.30
C ASP A 68 9.75 -8.10 -2.99
N TRP A 69 9.56 -7.52 -4.18
CA TRP A 69 8.36 -7.72 -5.00
C TRP A 69 8.56 -8.76 -6.13
N ILE A 70 9.71 -9.44 -6.18
CA ILE A 70 10.04 -10.44 -7.20
C ILE A 70 10.20 -11.85 -6.64
N GLY A 71 10.37 -11.98 -5.32
CA GLY A 71 10.55 -13.26 -4.64
C GLY A 71 9.31 -14.16 -4.78
N ASP A 72 9.52 -15.47 -4.69
CA ASP A 72 8.43 -16.45 -4.66
C ASP A 72 7.70 -16.38 -3.32
N ASP A 73 6.38 -16.27 -3.34
CA ASP A 73 5.55 -16.19 -2.13
C ASP A 73 5.21 -17.57 -1.53
N GLY A 74 5.76 -18.65 -2.10
CA GLY A 74 5.50 -20.03 -1.69
C GLY A 74 4.06 -20.52 -1.96
N ARG A 75 3.27 -19.74 -2.71
CA ARG A 75 1.86 -20.03 -3.03
C ARG A 75 1.59 -19.92 -4.53
N GLY A 76 2.64 -19.98 -5.34
CA GLY A 76 2.56 -19.87 -6.79
C GLY A 76 2.45 -18.43 -7.30
N GLY A 77 2.68 -17.43 -6.45
CA GLY A 77 2.72 -16.02 -6.79
C GLY A 77 4.11 -15.42 -6.60
N ARG A 78 4.24 -14.15 -6.94
CA ARG A 78 5.46 -13.36 -6.74
C ARG A 78 5.21 -12.17 -5.83
N GLY A 79 6.27 -11.75 -5.14
CA GLY A 79 6.28 -10.59 -4.25
C GLY A 79 6.00 -10.96 -2.79
N LEU A 80 6.94 -10.54 -1.94
CA LEU A 80 6.92 -10.74 -0.48
C LEU A 80 6.50 -9.46 0.24
N ASN A 81 5.68 -8.65 -0.44
CA ASN A 81 5.14 -7.39 0.04
C ASN A 81 3.62 -7.34 -0.11
N GLY A 82 3.02 -6.35 0.50
CA GLY A 82 1.59 -6.08 0.33
C GLY A 82 1.10 -4.94 1.18
N ASP A 83 -0.15 -4.55 0.88
CA ASP A 83 -0.82 -3.41 1.48
C ASP A 83 -2.12 -3.84 2.15
N ILE A 84 -2.41 -3.26 3.31
CA ILE A 84 -3.70 -3.39 3.98
C ILE A 84 -4.62 -2.30 3.45
N ILE A 85 -5.66 -2.72 2.75
CA ILE A 85 -6.71 -1.85 2.22
C ILE A 85 -7.99 -2.12 2.99
N VAL A 86 -8.59 -1.07 3.53
CA VAL A 86 -9.90 -1.13 4.21
C VAL A 86 -10.95 -0.42 3.38
N PHE A 87 -12.20 -0.84 3.50
CA PHE A 87 -13.31 -0.10 2.90
C PHE A 87 -13.72 1.06 3.80
N ASP A 88 -13.51 2.27 3.34
CA ASP A 88 -13.97 3.49 4.00
C ASP A 88 -15.35 3.88 3.47
N SER A 89 -16.37 3.76 4.33
CA SER A 89 -17.74 4.05 3.96
C SER A 89 -18.06 5.55 3.91
N VAL A 90 -17.24 6.41 4.52
CA VAL A 90 -17.38 7.87 4.43
C VAL A 90 -16.92 8.34 3.05
N LEU A 91 -15.80 7.77 2.58
CA LEU A 91 -15.24 8.09 1.27
C LEU A 91 -15.77 7.21 0.14
N ASP A 92 -16.53 6.16 0.46
CA ASP A 92 -17.06 5.14 -0.45
C ASP A 92 -15.99 4.46 -1.32
N ARG A 93 -14.80 4.23 -0.75
CA ARG A 93 -13.64 3.66 -1.47
C ARG A 93 -12.71 2.83 -0.58
N GLY A 94 -11.82 2.07 -1.21
CA GLY A 94 -10.67 1.45 -0.55
C GLY A 94 -9.66 2.51 -0.10
N VAL A 95 -9.15 2.36 1.12
CA VAL A 95 -8.11 3.22 1.70
C VAL A 95 -6.97 2.33 2.21
N GLU A 96 -5.77 2.57 1.69
CA GLU A 96 -4.55 1.94 2.18
C GLU A 96 -4.21 2.48 3.57
N LEU A 97 -4.15 1.61 4.56
CA LEU A 97 -3.75 1.94 5.93
C LEU A 97 -2.29 1.61 6.22
N SER A 98 -1.77 0.57 5.59
CA SER A 98 -0.42 0.07 5.88
C SER A 98 0.16 -0.58 4.64
N SER A 99 1.46 -0.40 4.46
CA SER A 99 2.28 -1.12 3.48
C SER A 99 3.40 -1.84 4.21
N MET A 100 3.70 -3.09 3.81
CA MET A 100 4.71 -3.90 4.48
C MET A 100 5.30 -4.95 3.55
N GLY A 101 6.48 -5.45 3.92
CA GLY A 101 7.14 -6.50 3.16
C GLY A 101 8.40 -7.06 3.81
N ILE A 102 8.87 -8.17 3.26
CA ILE A 102 10.23 -8.61 3.44
C ILE A 102 11.10 -7.70 2.58
N ARG A 103 12.18 -7.18 3.16
CA ARG A 103 13.09 -6.29 2.44
C ARG A 103 13.93 -7.09 1.45
N VAL A 104 14.41 -6.39 0.42
CA VAL A 104 15.25 -7.01 -0.62
C VAL A 104 16.43 -7.77 -0.03
N SER A 105 16.67 -8.96 -0.55
CA SER A 105 17.91 -9.72 -0.36
C SER A 105 18.98 -9.25 -1.37
N PRO A 106 20.25 -9.65 -1.22
CA PRO A 106 21.27 -9.39 -2.27
C PRO A 106 20.84 -9.89 -3.65
N GLU A 107 20.13 -11.02 -3.70
CA GLU A 107 19.67 -11.59 -4.96
C GLU A 107 18.49 -10.79 -5.55
N SER A 108 17.44 -10.57 -4.76
CA SER A 108 16.27 -9.83 -5.24
C SER A 108 16.60 -8.38 -5.58
N LEU A 109 17.51 -7.74 -4.83
CA LEU A 109 18.00 -6.40 -5.17
C LEU A 109 18.61 -6.36 -6.57
N ARG A 110 19.54 -7.27 -6.91
CA ARG A 110 20.13 -7.31 -8.25
C ARG A 110 19.06 -7.47 -9.33
N ARG A 111 18.14 -8.41 -9.12
CA ARG A 111 17.06 -8.69 -10.07
C ARG A 111 16.12 -7.50 -10.26
N GLN A 112 15.78 -6.83 -9.16
CA GLN A 112 14.87 -5.67 -9.19
C GLN A 112 15.52 -4.44 -9.81
N LEU A 113 16.80 -4.17 -9.51
CA LEU A 113 17.56 -3.10 -10.16
C LEU A 113 17.63 -3.31 -11.68
N ALA A 114 17.94 -4.54 -12.13
CA ALA A 114 17.95 -4.89 -13.54
C ALA A 114 16.56 -4.75 -14.19
N ALA A 115 15.51 -5.21 -13.51
CA ALA A 115 14.14 -5.09 -14.01
C ALA A 115 13.67 -3.62 -14.16
N CYS A 116 14.26 -2.71 -13.38
CA CYS A 116 13.98 -1.27 -13.45
C CYS A 116 15.00 -0.50 -14.31
N GLY A 117 16.05 -1.15 -14.86
CA GLY A 117 17.11 -0.50 -15.65
C GLY A 117 17.89 0.55 -14.84
N CYS A 118 18.17 0.26 -13.57
CA CYS A 118 18.87 1.18 -12.66
C CYS A 118 20.00 0.46 -11.89
N GLU A 119 20.74 -0.42 -12.58
CA GLU A 119 21.84 -1.23 -12.01
C GLU A 119 22.97 -0.39 -11.45
N GLU A 120 23.15 0.83 -11.92
CA GLU A 120 24.14 1.79 -11.41
C GLU A 120 23.97 2.08 -9.91
N ARG A 121 22.73 1.94 -9.39
CA ARG A 121 22.46 2.11 -7.95
C ARG A 121 23.15 1.07 -7.08
N ALA A 122 23.59 -0.05 -7.62
CA ALA A 122 24.37 -1.06 -6.88
C ALA A 122 25.64 -0.49 -6.24
N SER A 123 26.16 0.63 -6.75
CA SER A 123 27.31 1.35 -6.20
C SER A 123 26.99 2.22 -4.99
N LEU A 124 25.73 2.52 -4.70
CA LEU A 124 25.32 3.35 -3.56
C LEU A 124 25.64 2.67 -2.22
N PRO A 125 25.88 3.42 -1.13
CA PRO A 125 26.37 2.85 0.13
C PRO A 125 25.51 1.72 0.69
N PHE A 126 24.17 1.90 0.76
CA PHE A 126 23.25 0.88 1.24
C PHE A 126 23.27 -0.38 0.35
N HIS A 127 23.14 -0.19 -0.98
CA HIS A 127 23.07 -1.28 -1.94
C HIS A 127 24.35 -2.13 -1.89
N ARG A 128 25.51 -1.49 -1.87
CA ARG A 128 26.81 -2.16 -1.76
C ARG A 128 26.91 -2.96 -0.46
N ALA A 129 26.55 -2.35 0.69
CA ALA A 129 26.59 -3.04 1.97
C ALA A 129 25.68 -4.28 2.00
N LEU A 130 24.50 -4.17 1.40
CA LEU A 130 23.56 -5.32 1.27
C LEU A 130 24.13 -6.38 0.34
N LEU A 131 24.64 -5.99 -0.83
CA LEU A 131 25.20 -6.92 -1.82
C LEU A 131 26.45 -7.65 -1.34
N GLU A 132 27.21 -7.05 -0.44
CA GLU A 132 28.38 -7.62 0.24
C GLU A 132 28.02 -8.47 1.48
N GLY A 133 26.73 -8.61 1.80
CA GLY A 133 26.26 -9.40 2.95
C GLY A 133 26.55 -8.77 4.30
N LYS A 134 26.79 -7.46 4.36
CA LYS A 134 27.08 -6.72 5.59
C LYS A 134 25.83 -6.29 6.36
N LEU A 135 24.65 -6.45 5.76
CA LEU A 135 23.37 -6.10 6.38
C LEU A 135 22.55 -7.37 6.65
N PRO A 136 21.84 -7.45 7.79
CA PRO A 136 20.99 -8.57 8.09
C PRO A 136 19.73 -8.58 7.22
N PRO A 137 19.12 -9.75 6.95
CA PRO A 137 17.76 -9.81 6.43
C PRO A 137 16.79 -9.08 7.34
N SER A 138 15.83 -8.38 6.77
CA SER A 138 14.85 -7.61 7.55
C SER A 138 13.46 -7.65 6.93
N ILE A 139 12.48 -7.42 7.76
CA ILE A 139 11.09 -7.16 7.40
C ILE A 139 10.71 -5.79 7.95
N GLY A 140 9.69 -5.19 7.39
CA GLY A 140 9.19 -3.94 7.93
C GLY A 140 7.87 -3.53 7.30
N GLY A 141 7.24 -2.57 7.95
CA GLY A 141 6.01 -1.98 7.47
C GLY A 141 5.81 -0.60 8.06
N GLY A 142 4.96 0.18 7.40
CA GLY A 142 4.53 1.48 7.87
C GLY A 142 3.02 1.52 7.99
N ILE A 143 2.53 2.13 9.07
CA ILE A 143 1.11 2.41 9.25
C ILE A 143 0.91 3.90 9.00
N GLY A 144 -0.01 4.25 8.10
CA GLY A 144 -0.42 5.63 7.87
C GLY A 144 -1.20 6.16 9.05
N GLN A 145 -0.54 6.78 10.03
CA GLN A 145 -1.15 7.22 11.29
C GLN A 145 -2.37 8.12 11.03
N SER A 146 -2.23 9.14 10.20
CA SER A 146 -3.33 10.06 9.88
C SER A 146 -4.46 9.36 9.12
N ARG A 147 -4.15 8.44 8.19
CA ARG A 147 -5.18 7.64 7.49
C ARG A 147 -5.94 6.74 8.46
N LEU A 148 -5.22 6.10 9.41
CA LEU A 148 -5.84 5.28 10.44
C LEU A 148 -6.74 6.11 11.36
N CYS A 149 -6.28 7.28 11.82
CA CYS A 149 -7.10 8.21 12.60
C CYS A 149 -8.33 8.65 11.82
N MET A 150 -8.17 9.07 10.57
CA MET A 150 -9.27 9.48 9.69
C MET A 150 -10.32 8.36 9.54
N PHE A 151 -9.88 7.13 9.29
CA PHE A 151 -10.75 5.97 9.16
C PHE A 151 -11.52 5.67 10.47
N LEU A 152 -10.81 5.58 11.60
CA LEU A 152 -11.42 5.24 12.89
C LEU A 152 -12.37 6.34 13.41
N LEU A 153 -12.04 7.61 13.17
CA LEU A 153 -12.84 8.76 13.56
C LEU A 153 -13.92 9.11 12.51
N GLN A 154 -13.99 8.36 11.40
CA GLN A 154 -14.96 8.55 10.31
C GLN A 154 -14.89 9.96 9.71
N LYS A 155 -13.68 10.42 9.42
CA LYS A 155 -13.42 11.75 8.86
C LYS A 155 -13.35 11.68 7.33
N ALA A 156 -13.83 12.75 6.69
CA ALA A 156 -13.88 12.86 5.23
C ALA A 156 -12.60 13.42 4.63
N HIS A 157 -11.79 14.14 5.41
CA HIS A 157 -10.57 14.77 4.96
C HIS A 157 -9.43 14.57 5.96
N ILE A 158 -8.21 14.30 5.47
CA ILE A 158 -7.05 14.07 6.33
C ILE A 158 -6.70 15.29 7.20
N GLY A 159 -7.03 16.49 6.74
CA GLY A 159 -6.85 17.74 7.49
C GLY A 159 -7.71 17.86 8.74
N GLU A 160 -8.71 17.01 8.93
CA GLU A 160 -9.49 16.95 10.18
C GLU A 160 -8.75 16.20 11.31
N VAL A 161 -7.64 15.52 10.99
CA VAL A 161 -6.84 14.72 11.93
C VAL A 161 -5.36 15.03 11.89
N GLN A 162 -4.95 15.89 10.96
CA GLN A 162 -3.55 16.28 10.78
C GLN A 162 -3.48 17.76 10.42
N ALA A 163 -2.83 18.55 11.25
CA ALA A 163 -2.52 19.94 10.95
C ALA A 163 -1.53 20.03 9.79
N SER A 164 -1.80 20.92 8.84
CA SER A 164 -0.95 21.15 7.67
C SER A 164 -1.25 22.55 7.09
N ILE A 165 -0.46 22.95 6.10
CA ILE A 165 -0.73 24.13 5.29
C ILE A 165 -1.53 23.70 4.07
N TRP A 166 -2.77 24.16 3.97
CA TRP A 166 -3.70 23.83 2.89
C TRP A 166 -3.87 25.01 1.94
N PRO A 167 -3.97 24.79 0.62
CA PRO A 167 -4.32 25.85 -0.31
C PRO A 167 -5.64 26.54 0.06
N PRO A 168 -5.76 27.88 -0.09
CA PRO A 168 -6.99 28.61 0.30
C PRO A 168 -8.26 28.08 -0.35
N GLU A 169 -8.21 27.66 -1.60
CA GLU A 169 -9.33 27.07 -2.34
C GLU A 169 -9.78 25.73 -1.74
N GLN A 170 -8.84 24.93 -1.21
CA GLN A 170 -9.14 23.67 -0.53
C GLN A 170 -9.79 23.92 0.81
N VAL A 171 -9.26 24.87 1.60
CA VAL A 171 -9.89 25.29 2.87
C VAL A 171 -11.31 25.75 2.64
N ALA A 172 -11.53 26.64 1.67
CA ALA A 172 -12.86 27.14 1.32
C ALA A 172 -13.78 26.02 0.83
N GLY A 173 -13.25 25.05 0.08
CA GLY A 173 -14.00 23.88 -0.38
C GLY A 173 -14.46 22.99 0.77
N CYS A 174 -13.55 22.67 1.69
CA CYS A 174 -13.83 21.88 2.88
C CYS A 174 -14.88 22.57 3.78
N LEU A 175 -14.72 23.86 4.01
CA LEU A 175 -15.67 24.64 4.83
C LEU A 175 -17.08 24.64 4.23
N ARG A 176 -17.23 24.80 2.91
CA ARG A 176 -18.53 24.68 2.23
C ARG A 176 -19.15 23.29 2.38
N ALA A 177 -18.35 22.26 2.52
CA ALA A 177 -18.79 20.89 2.75
C ALA A 177 -19.01 20.55 4.23
N GLY A 178 -18.87 21.52 5.14
CA GLY A 178 -18.97 21.30 6.58
C GLY A 178 -17.80 20.54 7.19
N ILE A 179 -16.64 20.55 6.51
CA ILE A 179 -15.39 19.91 6.94
C ILE A 179 -14.48 21.00 7.51
N GLU A 180 -14.15 20.88 8.78
CA GLU A 180 -13.24 21.81 9.47
C GLU A 180 -11.84 21.21 9.50
N LEU A 181 -10.87 21.94 8.95
CA LEU A 181 -9.47 21.52 8.91
C LEU A 181 -8.74 22.07 10.15
N LEU A 182 -7.81 21.25 10.70
CA LEU A 182 -6.93 21.64 11.83
C LEU A 182 -5.87 22.64 11.40
#